data_b444165df7c3eefe2207136b501c8520
#
_entry.id   b444165df7c3eefe2207136b501c8520
#
_cell.length_a   1.000
_cell.length_b   1.000
_cell.length_c   1.000
_cell.angle_alpha   90.00
_cell.angle_beta   90.00
_cell.angle_gamma   90.00
#
_symmetry.space_group_name_H-M   'P 1'
#
loop_
_entity.id
_entity.type
_entity.pdbx_description
1 polymer ?
#
loop_
_entity_poly.entity_id
_entity_poly.type
_entity_poly.pdbx_seq_one_letter_code
_entity_poly.pdbx_strand_id
1 'polypeptide(L)'
;MLMAFSLNKGALEQIAINAATDLGSEVIWVDLINPTEEERDWLRIAYAQELPTIDDLYEIEASSRFYENEYGLHISSYFLNYADNNPGNISAAFVFNGDRLFTLR
;
A
#
# COMPACT_ATOMS: atom_id res chain seq x y z
N MET A 1 9.18 -4.53 1.04
CA MET A 1 9.58 -3.47 1.97
C MET A 1 8.37 -2.69 2.41
N LEU A 2 8.18 -2.56 3.70
CA LEU A 2 7.05 -1.83 4.29
C LEU A 2 7.55 -0.58 5.00
N MET A 3 6.94 0.57 4.68
CA MET A 3 7.21 1.83 5.36
C MET A 3 5.90 2.38 5.90
N ALA A 4 5.91 2.86 7.13
CA ALA A 4 4.74 3.43 7.79
C ALA A 4 5.00 4.88 8.17
N PHE A 5 3.94 5.70 8.07
CA PHE A 5 4.03 7.14 8.35
C PHE A 5 2.88 7.56 9.24
N SER A 6 3.18 8.45 10.17
CA SER A 6 2.18 9.17 10.96
C SER A 6 2.24 10.66 10.64
N LEU A 7 1.20 11.38 11.03
CA LEU A 7 1.18 12.84 10.93
C LEU A 7 1.49 13.42 12.31
N ASN A 8 2.57 14.19 12.39
CA ASN A 8 2.99 14.83 13.62
C ASN A 8 3.18 16.33 13.36
N LYS A 9 2.36 17.16 14.02
CA LYS A 9 2.40 18.63 13.90
C LYS A 9 2.31 19.10 12.44
N GLY A 10 1.48 18.43 11.64
CA GLY A 10 1.29 18.78 10.23
C GLY A 10 2.35 18.24 9.27
N ALA A 11 3.30 17.44 9.74
CA ALA A 11 4.34 16.83 8.91
C ALA A 11 4.28 15.31 8.99
N LEU A 12 4.55 14.63 7.87
CA LEU A 12 4.67 13.19 7.83
C LEU A 12 5.96 12.75 8.52
N GLU A 13 5.84 11.76 9.39
CA GLU A 13 6.96 11.20 10.13
C GLU A 13 7.00 9.69 9.90
N GLN A 14 8.15 9.18 9.46
CA GLN A 14 8.31 7.74 9.23
C GLN A 14 8.50 7.01 10.55
N ILE A 15 7.80 5.90 10.69
CA ILE A 15 7.87 5.04 11.88
C ILE A 15 8.58 3.75 11.50
N ALA A 16 9.57 3.34 12.30
CA ALA A 16 10.27 2.08 12.09
C ALA A 16 9.35 0.91 12.47
N ILE A 17 9.15 -0.01 11.54
CA ILE A 17 8.28 -1.18 11.74
C ILE A 17 9.14 -2.44 11.64
N ASN A 18 9.19 -3.19 12.73
CA ASN A 18 9.90 -4.48 12.82
C ASN A 18 8.97 -5.62 13.23
N ALA A 19 7.75 -5.30 13.61
CA ALA A 19 6.72 -6.27 14.02
C ALA A 19 5.34 -5.63 13.90
N ALA A 20 4.30 -6.46 13.91
CA ALA A 20 2.92 -5.97 13.87
C ALA A 20 2.59 -4.99 15.00
N THR A 21 3.20 -5.18 16.16
CA THR A 21 2.97 -4.32 17.34
C THR A 21 3.47 -2.88 17.13
N ASP A 22 4.36 -2.64 16.17
CA ASP A 22 4.84 -1.30 15.85
C ASP A 22 3.81 -0.51 15.02
N LEU A 23 2.82 -1.19 14.43
CA LEU A 23 1.76 -0.57 13.65
C LEU A 23 0.64 -0.13 14.59
N GLY A 24 0.65 1.12 14.98
CA GLY A 24 -0.31 1.70 15.90
C GLY A 24 -1.44 2.45 15.19
N SER A 25 -2.34 3.01 16.00
CA SER A 25 -3.48 3.76 15.49
C SER A 25 -3.10 5.11 14.88
N GLU A 26 -1.91 5.61 15.19
CA GLU A 26 -1.39 6.88 14.67
C GLU A 26 -0.91 6.79 13.22
N VAL A 27 -0.72 5.58 12.68
CA VAL A 27 -0.28 5.38 11.30
C VAL A 27 -1.41 5.76 10.34
N ILE A 28 -1.13 6.68 9.43
CA ILE A 28 -2.09 7.14 8.41
C ILE A 28 -1.77 6.65 7.02
N TRP A 29 -0.53 6.23 6.78
CA TRP A 29 -0.09 5.76 5.48
C TRP A 29 0.91 4.61 5.63
N VAL A 30 0.67 3.52 4.89
CA VAL A 30 1.59 2.39 4.79
C VAL A 30 1.94 2.20 3.32
N ASP A 31 3.22 2.33 2.99
CA ASP A 31 3.73 2.14 1.63
C ASP A 31 4.42 0.78 1.56
N LEU A 32 3.99 -0.05 0.61
CA LEU A 32 4.52 -1.39 0.43
C LEU A 32 5.12 -1.52 -0.97
N ILE A 33 6.40 -1.89 -1.00
CA ILE A 33 7.12 -2.15 -2.23
C ILE A 33 7.51 -3.62 -2.21
N ASN A 34 6.92 -4.41 -3.11
CA ASN A 34 7.16 -5.85 -3.20
C ASN A 34 7.17 -6.51 -1.80
N PRO A 35 6.06 -6.41 -1.06
CA PRO A 35 6.02 -6.83 0.34
C PRO A 35 6.21 -8.33 0.50
N THR A 36 6.83 -8.73 1.60
CA THR A 36 6.93 -10.12 2.00
C THR A 36 5.62 -10.61 2.63
N GLU A 37 5.44 -11.92 2.72
CA GLU A 37 4.28 -12.48 3.43
C GLU A 37 4.27 -12.07 4.90
N GLU A 38 5.44 -11.97 5.53
CA GLU A 38 5.55 -11.52 6.91
C GLU A 38 5.02 -10.08 7.06
N GLU A 39 5.39 -9.19 6.13
CA GLU A 39 4.91 -7.81 6.13
C GLU A 39 3.39 -7.74 5.92
N ARG A 40 2.85 -8.57 5.04
CA ARG A 40 1.41 -8.67 4.84
C ARG A 40 0.70 -9.17 6.10
N ASP A 41 1.30 -10.13 6.81
CA ASP A 41 0.76 -10.64 8.07
C ASP A 41 0.72 -9.56 9.15
N TRP A 42 1.70 -8.68 9.18
CA TRP A 42 1.69 -7.54 10.11
C TRP A 42 0.44 -6.67 9.93
N LEU A 43 0.05 -6.42 8.67
CA LEU A 43 -1.15 -5.64 8.38
C LEU A 43 -2.43 -6.40 8.76
N ARG A 44 -2.46 -7.71 8.55
CA ARG A 44 -3.60 -8.54 8.96
C ARG A 44 -3.78 -8.51 10.47
N ILE A 45 -2.68 -8.63 11.20
CA ILE A 45 -2.68 -8.63 12.67
C ILE A 45 -3.04 -7.26 13.22
N ALA A 46 -2.40 -6.20 12.71
CA ALA A 46 -2.55 -4.85 13.27
C ALA A 46 -3.89 -4.21 12.89
N TYR A 47 -4.35 -4.39 11.64
CA TYR A 47 -5.48 -3.66 11.09
C TYR A 47 -6.55 -4.54 10.47
N ALA A 48 -6.40 -5.86 10.52
CA ALA A 48 -7.28 -6.79 9.80
C ALA A 48 -7.39 -6.43 8.31
N GLN A 49 -6.29 -5.96 7.73
CA GLN A 49 -6.26 -5.44 6.37
C GLN A 49 -5.69 -6.45 5.40
N GLU A 50 -6.43 -6.76 4.33
CA GLU A 50 -5.95 -7.50 3.18
C GLU A 50 -5.68 -6.54 2.04
N LEU A 51 -4.63 -6.84 1.27
CA LEU A 51 -4.24 -6.07 0.09
C LEU A 51 -4.16 -7.00 -1.11
N PRO A 52 -4.37 -6.47 -2.34
CA PRO A 52 -4.18 -7.28 -3.53
C PRO A 52 -2.75 -7.77 -3.64
N THR A 53 -2.55 -8.90 -4.32
CA THR A 53 -1.21 -9.41 -4.61
C THR A 53 -0.66 -8.72 -5.86
N ILE A 54 0.64 -8.88 -6.08
CA ILE A 54 1.27 -8.40 -7.32
C ILE A 54 0.62 -9.07 -8.53
N ASP A 55 0.31 -10.36 -8.43
CA ASP A 55 -0.36 -11.08 -9.52
C ASP A 55 -1.75 -10.49 -9.81
N ASP A 56 -2.49 -10.11 -8.77
CA ASP A 56 -3.77 -9.43 -8.96
C ASP A 56 -3.62 -8.12 -9.73
N LEU A 57 -2.54 -7.38 -9.48
CA LEU A 57 -2.26 -6.12 -10.18
C LEU A 57 -1.94 -6.37 -11.66
N TYR A 58 -1.23 -7.43 -11.99
CA TYR A 58 -0.89 -7.77 -13.37
C TYR A 58 -2.09 -8.26 -14.18
N GLU A 59 -3.11 -8.79 -13.53
CA GLU A 59 -4.34 -9.23 -14.18
C GLU A 59 -5.25 -8.06 -14.56
N ILE A 60 -4.97 -6.86 -14.06
CA ILE A 60 -5.73 -5.67 -14.38
C ILE A 60 -5.34 -5.22 -15.78
N GLU A 61 -6.31 -5.17 -16.70
CA GLU A 61 -6.11 -4.63 -18.04
C GLU A 61 -5.66 -3.16 -17.95
N ALA A 62 -5.13 -2.61 -19.05
CA ALA A 62 -4.48 -1.31 -19.13
C ALA A 62 -5.37 -0.10 -18.78
N SER A 63 -6.46 -0.29 -18.08
CA SER A 63 -7.34 0.77 -17.59
C SER A 63 -7.32 0.81 -16.08
N SER A 64 -7.47 2.03 -15.54
CA SER A 64 -7.62 2.21 -14.11
C SER A 64 -8.90 1.53 -13.63
N ARG A 65 -8.82 0.90 -12.47
CA ARG A 65 -9.98 0.29 -11.81
C ARG A 65 -10.13 0.84 -10.41
N PHE A 66 -11.35 1.00 -9.99
CA PHE A 66 -11.64 1.22 -8.58
C PHE A 66 -12.87 0.42 -8.17
N TYR A 67 -12.88 -0.02 -6.93
CA TYR A 67 -13.99 -0.75 -6.32
C TYR A 67 -13.90 -0.63 -4.81
N GLU A 68 -15.00 -0.90 -4.14
CA GLU A 68 -15.08 -0.86 -2.68
C GLU A 68 -15.51 -2.23 -2.16
N ASN A 69 -14.85 -2.68 -1.07
CA ASN A 69 -15.23 -3.89 -0.36
C ASN A 69 -15.02 -3.69 1.14
N GLU A 70 -15.04 -4.78 1.91
CA GLU A 70 -14.85 -4.73 3.36
C GLU A 70 -13.47 -4.21 3.79
N TYR A 71 -12.48 -4.24 2.90
CA TYR A 71 -11.12 -3.78 3.17
C TYR A 71 -10.88 -2.33 2.73
N GLY A 72 -11.87 -1.68 2.18
CA GLY A 72 -11.81 -0.28 1.80
C GLY A 72 -12.03 0.00 0.32
N LEU A 73 -11.72 1.22 -0.08
CA LEU A 73 -11.77 1.66 -1.47
C LEU A 73 -10.44 1.34 -2.15
N HIS A 74 -10.49 0.56 -3.21
CA HIS A 74 -9.32 0.11 -3.97
C HIS A 74 -9.25 0.85 -5.30
N ILE A 75 -8.08 1.41 -5.59
CA ILE A 75 -7.80 2.08 -6.87
C ILE A 75 -6.54 1.45 -7.43
N SER A 76 -6.61 0.94 -8.65
CA SER A 76 -5.47 0.33 -9.32
C SER A 76 -5.22 1.04 -10.64
N SER A 77 -3.96 1.30 -10.95
CA SER A 77 -3.60 2.03 -12.16
C SER A 77 -2.19 1.65 -12.62
N TYR A 78 -1.92 1.91 -13.90
CA TYR A 78 -0.58 1.85 -14.46
C TYR A 78 0.04 3.23 -14.47
N PHE A 79 1.32 3.29 -14.11
CA PHE A 79 2.11 4.52 -14.18
C PHE A 79 3.32 4.29 -15.07
N LEU A 80 3.70 5.31 -15.85
CA LEU A 80 4.94 5.27 -16.62
C LEU A 80 6.12 5.40 -15.67
N ASN A 81 7.09 4.49 -15.85
CA ASN A 81 8.34 4.54 -15.13
C ASN A 81 9.45 4.91 -16.09
N TYR A 82 10.14 6.02 -15.83
CA TYR A 82 11.25 6.52 -16.64
C TYR A 82 12.62 6.21 -16.01
N ALA A 83 12.66 5.33 -15.02
CA ALA A 83 13.92 4.88 -14.43
C ALA A 83 14.77 4.18 -15.51
N ASP A 84 16.08 4.33 -15.39
CA ASP A 84 17.06 3.68 -16.29
C ASP A 84 16.91 4.03 -17.79
N ASN A 85 16.35 5.20 -18.10
CA ASN A 85 16.08 5.65 -19.46
C ASN A 85 15.20 4.71 -20.29
N ASN A 86 14.52 3.77 -19.65
CA ASN A 86 13.57 2.87 -20.27
C ASN A 86 12.18 3.16 -19.73
N PRO A 87 11.30 3.79 -20.52
CA PRO A 87 9.92 3.96 -20.11
C PRO A 87 9.25 2.60 -19.99
N GLY A 88 8.61 2.34 -18.87
CA GLY A 88 7.87 1.12 -18.61
C GLY A 88 6.64 1.41 -17.79
N ASN A 89 5.71 0.48 -17.76
CA ASN A 89 4.51 0.61 -16.93
C ASN A 89 4.74 -0.05 -15.58
N ILE A 90 4.42 0.68 -14.52
CA ILE A 90 4.39 0.12 -13.17
C ILE A 90 2.93 0.05 -12.75
N SER A 91 2.50 -1.14 -12.33
CA SER A 91 1.19 -1.31 -11.70
C SER A 91 1.28 -0.90 -10.24
N ALA A 92 0.35 -0.08 -9.80
CA ALA A 92 0.25 0.34 -8.41
C ALA A 92 -1.19 0.29 -7.94
N ALA A 93 -1.37 -0.02 -6.67
CA ALA A 93 -2.68 0.00 -6.03
C ALA A 93 -2.68 0.96 -4.85
N PHE A 94 -3.81 1.63 -4.67
CA PHE A 94 -4.10 2.50 -3.54
C PHE A 94 -5.33 1.93 -2.84
N VAL A 95 -5.24 1.72 -1.54
CA VAL A 95 -6.36 1.24 -0.74
C VAL A 95 -6.61 2.23 0.39
N PHE A 96 -7.83 2.78 0.43
CA PHE A 96 -8.26 3.68 1.49
C PHE A 96 -9.21 2.93 2.40
N ASN A 97 -8.84 2.77 3.66
CA ASN A 97 -9.72 2.16 4.66
C ASN A 97 -9.83 3.09 5.86
N GLY A 98 -10.98 3.76 5.98
CA GLY A 98 -11.15 4.81 6.96
C GLY A 98 -10.19 5.97 6.67
N ASP A 99 -9.41 6.36 7.67
CA ASP A 99 -8.44 7.46 7.56
C ASP A 99 -7.03 6.98 7.19
N ARG A 100 -6.91 5.71 6.79
CA ARG A 100 -5.59 5.11 6.50
C ARG A 100 -5.47 4.77 5.03
N LEU A 101 -4.33 5.15 4.47
CA LEU A 101 -3.98 4.85 3.08
C LEU A 101 -2.94 3.74 3.04
N PHE A 102 -3.15 2.77 2.16
CA PHE A 102 -2.17 1.75 1.83
C PHE A 102 -1.79 1.90 0.37
N THR A 103 -0.50 1.92 0.07
CA THR A 103 0.00 1.96 -1.31
C THR A 103 0.82 0.70 -1.55
N LEU A 104 0.62 0.09 -2.71
CA LEU A 104 1.25 -1.17 -3.08
C LEU A 104 1.83 -1.07 -4.49
N ARG A 105 3.09 -1.40 -4.64
CA ARG A 105 3.78 -1.40 -5.93
C ARG A 105 4.94 -2.41 -5.99
#